data_8a8a02cf72776075692922f75d7907bf
#
_entry.id   8a8a02cf72776075692922f75d7907bf
#
_cell.length_a   1.000
_cell.length_b   1.000
_cell.length_c   1.000
_cell.angle_alpha   90.00
_cell.angle_beta   90.00
_cell.angle_gamma   90.00
#
_symmetry.space_group_name_H-M   'P 1'
#
loop_
_entity.id
_entity.type
_entity.pdbx_description
1 polymer ?
#
loop_
_entity_poly.entity_id
_entity_poly.type
_entity_poly.pdbx_seq_one_letter_code
_entity_poly.pdbx_strand_id
1 'polypeptide(L)'
;MRYAFTFSLALALSVCSSLTLADTISANCTLNGIPLYGKVKVVDSFPDFKVQRVDHFADLKVQWVNSFPSSCGKWQRVEHFPDFTIQFVDHFPDFKIQEVSSFPGVE
;
A
#
# COMPACT_ATOMS: atom_id res chain seq x y z
N MET A 1 28.81 -17.06 44.91
CA MET A 1 28.60 -16.92 44.39
C MET A 1 27.91 -16.59 43.69
N ARG A 2 27.68 -16.45 43.40
CA ARG A 2 27.16 -16.10 42.74
C ARG A 2 26.51 -15.97 41.85
N TYR A 3 26.34 -15.90 41.47
CA TYR A 3 25.83 -15.77 40.65
C TYR A 3 25.20 -15.54 39.89
N ALA A 4 25.07 -15.34 39.60
CA ALA A 4 24.58 -15.12 38.89
C ALA A 4 23.77 -14.97 38.06
N PHE A 5 23.61 -14.92 37.80
CA PHE A 5 22.94 -14.83 37.02
C PHE A 5 22.24 -14.55 36.30
N THR A 6 22.11 -14.36 35.99
CA THR A 6 21.53 -14.13 35.34
C THR A 6 20.84 -13.95 34.52
N PHE A 7 20.63 -13.90 34.06
CA PHE A 7 20.06 -13.77 33.22
C PHE A 7 19.36 -13.48 32.50
N SER A 8 19.27 -13.30 32.17
CA SER A 8 18.73 -13.07 31.51
C SER A 8 18.04 -12.99 30.73
N LEU A 9 17.75 -12.95 30.34
CA LEU A 9 17.13 -12.96 29.59
C LEU A 9 16.40 -12.59 28.91
N ALA A 10 16.33 -12.34 28.68
CA ALA A 10 15.66 -11.99 28.08
C ALA A 10 15.16 -11.92 27.22
N LEU A 11 14.90 -11.88 26.71
CA LEU A 11 14.43 -11.84 25.88
C LEU A 11 13.71 -11.60 25.18
N ALA A 12 13.63 -11.44 24.89
CA ALA A 12 13.06 -11.21 24.21
C ALA A 12 12.30 -11.23 23.56
N LEU A 13 11.97 -11.17 23.22
CA LEU A 13 11.28 -11.23 22.55
C LEU A 13 10.62 -10.88 21.90
N SER A 14 10.51 -10.62 21.65
CA SER A 14 9.88 -10.27 20.98
C SER A 14 9.52 -10.24 20.12
N VAL A 15 9.36 -10.25 19.71
CA VAL A 15 8.99 -10.30 18.86
C VAL A 15 8.17 -10.40 18.33
N CYS A 16 7.86 -10.40 17.94
CA CYS A 16 7.11 -10.52 17.33
C CYS A 16 6.38 -10.25 16.83
N SER A 17 6.08 -9.98 16.75
CA SER A 17 5.24 -9.79 16.24
C SER A 17 5.02 -9.62 15.24
N SER A 18 5.04 -9.59 14.74
CA SER A 18 4.82 -9.47 13.82
C SER A 18 4.05 -9.77 13.16
N LEU A 19 3.75 -9.69 13.01
CA LEU A 19 3.07 -9.96 12.48
C LEU A 19 2.34 -9.85 11.83
N THR A 20 2.28 -9.84 11.46
CA THR A 20 1.60 -10.04 11.06
C THR A 20 0.76 -9.85 10.26
N LEU A 21 0.12 -9.88 9.92
CA LEU A 21 -0.77 -9.75 9.33
C LEU A 21 -0.96 -8.75 8.72
N ALA A 22 -0.30 -8.63 8.34
CA ALA A 22 -0.34 -7.41 7.94
C ALA A 22 -0.99 -7.04 6.72
N ASP A 23 -1.54 -5.94 6.70
CA ASP A 23 -2.11 -5.42 5.50
C ASP A 23 -1.00 -4.98 4.56
N THR A 24 -1.21 -5.16 3.26
CA THR A 24 -0.27 -4.69 2.27
C THR A 24 -0.12 -3.18 2.34
N ILE A 25 -1.25 -2.49 2.56
CA ILE A 25 -1.28 -1.03 2.64
C ILE A 25 -1.59 -0.65 4.07
N SER A 26 -0.87 0.30 4.60
CA SER A 26 -1.04 0.70 5.99
C SER A 26 -2.39 1.39 6.19
N ALA A 27 -2.82 1.48 7.45
CA ALA A 27 -4.11 2.08 7.79
C ALA A 27 -4.19 3.56 7.39
N ASN A 28 -3.07 4.24 7.27
CA ASN A 28 -3.07 5.63 6.84
C ASN A 28 -2.89 5.77 5.33
N CYS A 29 -3.14 4.68 4.60
CA CYS A 29 -3.17 4.71 3.14
C CYS A 29 -1.82 5.03 2.52
N THR A 30 -0.76 4.43 3.07
CA THR A 30 0.58 4.59 2.50
C THR A 30 1.20 3.24 2.24
N LEU A 31 2.11 3.20 1.29
CA LEU A 31 2.92 2.03 1.01
C LEU A 31 4.31 2.55 0.68
N ASN A 32 5.32 2.05 1.40
CA ASN A 32 6.70 2.50 1.24
C ASN A 32 6.83 4.01 1.42
N GLY A 33 5.99 4.60 2.30
CA GLY A 33 6.03 6.02 2.56
C GLY A 33 5.32 6.89 1.55
N ILE A 34 4.71 6.29 0.52
CA ILE A 34 4.01 7.04 -0.52
C ILE A 34 2.52 7.00 -0.25
N PRO A 35 1.87 8.15 -0.08
CA PRO A 35 0.41 8.17 0.05
C PRO A 35 -0.25 7.67 -1.22
N LEU A 36 -1.26 6.82 -1.08
CA LEU A 36 -1.91 6.19 -2.22
C LEU A 36 -3.13 6.98 -2.66
N TYR A 37 -2.92 8.24 -2.91
CA TYR A 37 -3.88 9.14 -3.55
C TYR A 37 -3.07 10.21 -4.24
N GLY A 38 -3.70 10.89 -5.21
CA GLY A 38 -3.04 11.96 -5.91
C GLY A 38 -2.99 11.71 -7.41
N LYS A 39 -2.03 12.32 -8.05
CA LYS A 39 -1.86 12.24 -9.49
C LYS A 39 -1.05 10.99 -9.81
N VAL A 40 -1.56 10.19 -10.73
CA VAL A 40 -0.99 8.89 -11.05
C VAL A 40 -0.76 8.80 -12.55
N LYS A 41 0.42 8.37 -12.93
CA LYS A 41 0.72 8.08 -14.32
C LYS A 41 0.83 6.59 -14.51
N VAL A 42 0.21 6.06 -15.55
CA VAL A 42 0.31 4.65 -15.92
C VAL A 42 1.48 4.49 -16.88
N VAL A 43 2.40 3.61 -16.54
CA VAL A 43 3.61 3.40 -17.31
C VAL A 43 3.73 1.93 -17.70
N ASP A 44 4.61 1.63 -18.65
CA ASP A 44 4.85 0.28 -19.11
C ASP A 44 6.08 -0.37 -18.48
N SER A 45 6.89 0.44 -17.82
CA SER A 45 8.13 -0.06 -17.21
C SER A 45 8.56 0.86 -16.09
N PHE A 46 9.30 0.30 -15.15
CA PHE A 46 9.87 1.03 -14.02
C PHE A 46 8.85 1.84 -13.24
N PRO A 47 7.74 1.23 -12.81
CA PRO A 47 6.75 1.94 -12.01
C PRO A 47 7.21 2.05 -10.56
N ASP A 48 6.58 2.98 -9.83
CA ASP A 48 6.70 2.96 -8.38
C ASP A 48 5.99 1.76 -7.80
N PHE A 49 4.85 1.36 -8.38
CA PHE A 49 4.09 0.20 -7.93
C PHE A 49 3.56 -0.57 -9.11
N LYS A 50 3.55 -1.90 -8.98
CA LYS A 50 2.82 -2.79 -9.87
C LYS A 50 1.48 -3.08 -9.23
N VAL A 51 0.39 -2.87 -9.96
CA VAL A 51 -0.95 -3.08 -9.44
C VAL A 51 -1.72 -4.03 -10.32
N GLN A 52 -2.58 -4.82 -9.69
CA GLN A 52 -3.47 -5.74 -10.39
C GLN A 52 -4.90 -5.32 -10.11
N ARG A 53 -5.70 -5.20 -11.17
CA ARG A 53 -7.12 -4.91 -11.02
C ARG A 53 -7.87 -6.19 -10.70
N VAL A 54 -8.70 -6.15 -9.67
CA VAL A 54 -9.51 -7.31 -9.25
C VAL A 54 -10.93 -6.83 -8.99
N ASP A 55 -11.85 -7.80 -8.91
CA ASP A 55 -13.25 -7.51 -8.61
C ASP A 55 -13.57 -7.73 -7.14
N HIS A 56 -12.70 -8.45 -6.43
CA HIS A 56 -12.95 -8.82 -5.04
C HIS A 56 -11.63 -8.87 -4.29
N PHE A 57 -11.68 -8.62 -3.01
CA PHE A 57 -10.53 -8.79 -2.12
C PHE A 57 -9.35 -7.92 -2.53
N ALA A 58 -9.65 -6.68 -2.90
CA ALA A 58 -8.60 -5.73 -3.23
C ALA A 58 -7.96 -5.18 -1.96
N ASP A 59 -6.72 -4.77 -2.09
CA ASP A 59 -6.05 -4.07 -1.00
C ASP A 59 -6.50 -2.62 -0.91
N LEU A 60 -6.90 -2.04 -2.04
CA LEU A 60 -7.29 -0.65 -2.12
C LEU A 60 -8.44 -0.51 -3.11
N LYS A 61 -9.46 0.24 -2.74
CA LYS A 61 -10.51 0.64 -3.67
C LYS A 61 -10.13 1.99 -4.24
N VAL A 62 -10.12 2.08 -5.57
CA VAL A 62 -9.63 3.25 -6.29
C VAL A 62 -10.78 3.88 -7.06
N GLN A 63 -10.96 5.16 -6.86
CA GLN A 63 -11.90 5.95 -7.66
C GLN A 63 -11.08 6.91 -8.52
N TRP A 64 -11.26 6.81 -9.84
CA TRP A 64 -10.61 7.72 -10.76
C TRP A 64 -11.38 9.03 -10.76
N VAL A 65 -10.69 10.14 -10.51
CA VAL A 65 -11.32 11.46 -10.46
C VAL A 65 -10.63 12.37 -11.45
N ASN A 66 -11.30 13.48 -11.76
CA ASN A 66 -10.75 14.47 -12.70
C ASN A 66 -10.09 15.64 -12.00
N SER A 67 -10.29 15.74 -10.68
CA SER A 67 -9.72 16.84 -9.91
C SER A 67 -9.78 16.49 -8.44
N PHE A 68 -8.96 17.15 -7.64
CA PHE A 68 -8.95 17.03 -6.19
C PHE A 68 -8.77 15.59 -5.71
N PRO A 69 -7.70 14.90 -6.15
CA PRO A 69 -7.44 13.53 -5.67
C PRO A 69 -6.75 13.61 -4.31
N SER A 70 -7.49 14.00 -3.29
CA SER A 70 -6.88 14.39 -2.02
C SER A 70 -7.21 13.46 -0.87
N SER A 71 -7.83 12.31 -1.13
CA SER A 71 -8.09 11.34 -0.09
C SER A 71 -7.82 9.94 -0.60
N CYS A 72 -7.64 9.02 0.36
CA CYS A 72 -7.22 7.65 0.08
C CYS A 72 -8.01 7.03 -1.07
N GLY A 73 -7.31 6.53 -2.05
CA GLY A 73 -7.92 5.84 -3.17
C GLY A 73 -8.44 6.73 -4.28
N LYS A 74 -8.38 8.04 -4.14
CA LYS A 74 -8.76 8.94 -5.22
C LYS A 74 -7.54 9.19 -6.08
N TRP A 75 -7.59 8.73 -7.32
CA TRP A 75 -6.48 8.81 -8.25
C TRP A 75 -6.89 9.64 -9.45
N GLN A 76 -6.06 10.60 -9.83
CA GLN A 76 -6.25 11.40 -11.05
C GLN A 76 -5.18 10.98 -12.04
N ARG A 77 -5.60 10.51 -13.21
CA ARG A 77 -4.65 10.07 -14.23
C ARG A 77 -4.03 11.28 -14.91
N VAL A 78 -2.72 11.32 -14.97
CA VAL A 78 -1.99 12.42 -15.59
C VAL A 78 -0.89 11.84 -16.48
N GLU A 79 -0.37 12.68 -17.38
CA GLU A 79 0.75 12.32 -18.23
C GLU A 79 2.04 12.96 -17.76
N HIS A 80 1.96 13.99 -16.94
CA HIS A 80 3.12 14.75 -16.51
C HIS A 80 3.03 15.04 -15.01
N PHE A 81 4.17 15.02 -14.37
CA PHE A 81 4.29 15.39 -12.96
C PHE A 81 3.35 14.61 -12.05
N PRO A 82 3.40 13.26 -12.13
CA PRO A 82 2.58 12.48 -11.21
C PRO A 82 3.17 12.48 -9.81
N ASP A 83 2.32 12.14 -8.83
CA ASP A 83 2.79 11.90 -7.48
C ASP A 83 3.44 10.53 -7.38
N PHE A 84 2.95 9.56 -8.17
CA PHE A 84 3.60 8.26 -8.30
C PHE A 84 3.15 7.60 -9.60
N THR A 85 3.84 6.54 -9.99
CA THR A 85 3.55 5.82 -11.22
C THR A 85 3.12 4.39 -10.89
N ILE A 86 2.27 3.84 -11.77
CA ILE A 86 1.82 2.46 -11.63
C ILE A 86 1.96 1.75 -12.98
N GLN A 87 2.09 0.43 -12.91
CA GLN A 87 2.02 -0.45 -14.05
C GLN A 87 1.00 -1.53 -13.75
N PHE A 88 0.04 -1.72 -14.64
CA PHE A 88 -0.94 -2.79 -14.48
C PHE A 88 -0.30 -4.12 -14.86
N VAL A 89 -0.43 -5.09 -13.98
CA VAL A 89 0.13 -6.44 -14.19
C VAL A 89 -0.94 -7.48 -13.90
N ASP A 90 -0.71 -8.70 -14.41
CA ASP A 90 -1.63 -9.81 -14.15
C ASP A 90 -1.11 -10.72 -13.05
N HIS A 91 0.17 -10.60 -12.71
CA HIS A 91 0.82 -11.47 -11.73
C HIS A 91 1.79 -10.67 -10.89
N PHE A 92 1.92 -11.08 -9.65
CA PHE A 92 2.92 -10.54 -8.72
C PHE A 92 2.83 -9.01 -8.57
N PRO A 93 1.63 -8.47 -8.27
CA PRO A 93 1.53 -7.03 -8.04
C PRO A 93 2.08 -6.66 -6.67
N ASP A 94 2.40 -5.39 -6.51
CA ASP A 94 2.71 -4.86 -5.19
C ASP A 94 1.45 -4.77 -4.34
N PHE A 95 0.32 -4.44 -4.97
CA PHE A 95 -0.98 -4.50 -4.32
C PHE A 95 -2.07 -4.64 -5.37
N LYS A 96 -3.27 -5.00 -4.91
CA LYS A 96 -4.43 -5.19 -5.78
C LYS A 96 -5.40 -4.05 -5.57
N ILE A 97 -5.99 -3.59 -6.68
CA ILE A 97 -6.97 -2.52 -6.62
C ILE A 97 -8.29 -3.00 -7.20
N GLN A 98 -9.38 -2.42 -6.67
CA GLN A 98 -10.71 -2.55 -7.23
C GLN A 98 -11.16 -1.15 -7.63
N GLU A 99 -11.53 -0.98 -8.90
CA GLU A 99 -12.00 0.31 -9.38
C GLU A 99 -13.45 0.49 -8.98
N VAL A 100 -13.74 1.60 -8.32
CA VAL A 100 -15.09 1.87 -7.79
C VAL A 100 -15.53 3.25 -8.24
N SER A 101 -16.85 3.50 -8.15
CA SER A 101 -17.41 4.81 -8.49
C SER A 101 -17.68 5.66 -7.25
N SER A 102 -17.51 5.08 -6.06
CA SER A 102 -17.71 5.81 -4.82
C SER A 102 -17.05 5.04 -3.68
N PHE A 103 -16.81 5.72 -2.58
CA PHE A 103 -16.26 5.14 -1.35
C PHE A 103 -14.92 4.44 -1.59
N PRO A 104 -13.93 5.15 -2.16
CA PRO A 104 -12.60 4.57 -2.30
C PRO A 104 -11.90 4.49 -0.96
N GLY A 105 -10.81 3.72 -0.93
CA GLY A 105 -9.96 3.68 0.24
C GLY A 105 -9.59 2.28 0.66
N VAL A 106 -8.90 2.20 1.77
CA VAL A 106 -8.51 0.94 2.39
C VAL A 106 -9.69 0.39 3.16
N GLU A 107 -9.88 -0.92 3.08
CA GLU A 107 -10.97 -1.55 3.82
C GLU A 107 -10.66 -1.76 5.26
#